data_9f7c51bc3d3c2eaf7fc379b89943ed8e
#
_entry.id   9f7c51bc3d3c2eaf7fc379b89943ed8e
#
_cell.length_a   1.000
_cell.length_b   1.000
_cell.length_c   1.000
_cell.angle_alpha   90.00
_cell.angle_beta   90.00
_cell.angle_gamma   90.00
#
_symmetry.space_group_name_H-M   'P 1'
#
loop_
_entity.id
_entity.type
_entity.pdbx_description
1 polymer ?
#
loop_
_entity_poly.entity_id
_entity_poly.type
_entity_poly.pdbx_seq_one_letter_code
_entity_poly.pdbx_strand_id
1 'polypeptide(L)'
;RLQVKETTFNTYDYKLFGEIKGVDDYFDLIDALNYASPDDEFIIRIHSGGGSLGTADVIINAIQNTPARVHGYIESLCGSASTIIFLNCHTYSISPRAEFFVHTASSGTIGKEHENYASIMFDRKRVHKMIRDAYEGLLTEQEIDDVLKGQDYYFDAEELGERLEAYTEFQQKKFEAEL
;
A
#
# COMPACT_ATOMS: atom_id res chain seq x y z
N ARG A 1 -28.37 -25.91 -26.54
CA ARG A 1 -28.75 -26.22 -25.15
C ARG A 1 -28.05 -25.23 -24.25
N LEU A 2 -28.79 -24.40 -23.54
CA LEU A 2 -28.24 -23.46 -22.57
C LEU A 2 -27.70 -24.25 -21.35
N GLN A 3 -26.44 -24.03 -20.99
CA GLN A 3 -25.90 -24.51 -19.72
C GLN A 3 -25.71 -23.31 -18.81
N VAL A 4 -26.36 -23.33 -17.64
CA VAL A 4 -26.10 -22.37 -16.57
C VAL A 4 -25.00 -22.97 -15.69
N LYS A 5 -23.89 -22.29 -15.56
CA LYS A 5 -22.81 -22.62 -14.62
C LYS A 5 -23.01 -21.70 -13.42
N GLU A 6 -23.36 -22.24 -12.29
CA GLU A 6 -23.31 -21.48 -11.02
C GLU A 6 -21.86 -21.31 -10.62
N THR A 7 -21.46 -20.05 -10.44
CA THR A 7 -20.14 -19.70 -9.89
C THR A 7 -20.38 -19.08 -8.53
N THR A 8 -19.84 -19.70 -7.48
CA THR A 8 -19.78 -19.10 -6.15
C THR A 8 -18.52 -18.27 -6.05
N PHE A 9 -18.65 -17.02 -5.63
CA PHE A 9 -17.52 -16.13 -5.30
C PHE A 9 -17.69 -15.62 -3.88
N ASN A 10 -16.58 -15.24 -3.25
CA ASN A 10 -16.59 -14.64 -1.91
C ASN A 10 -16.22 -13.17 -2.01
N THR A 11 -16.86 -12.35 -1.17
CA THR A 11 -16.41 -10.99 -0.91
C THR A 11 -15.86 -10.92 0.51
N TYR A 12 -14.60 -10.55 0.63
CA TYR A 12 -13.89 -10.37 1.89
C TYR A 12 -13.84 -8.89 2.23
N ASP A 13 -14.36 -8.49 3.38
CA ASP A 13 -14.29 -7.12 3.90
C ASP A 13 -13.31 -7.10 5.08
N TYR A 14 -12.09 -6.59 4.85
CA TYR A 14 -11.03 -6.56 5.85
C TYR A 14 -10.78 -5.15 6.37
N LYS A 15 -10.67 -5.01 7.70
CA LYS A 15 -10.41 -3.73 8.38
C LYS A 15 -8.96 -3.61 8.79
N LEU A 16 -8.16 -2.86 8.03
CA LEU A 16 -6.81 -2.46 8.38
C LEU A 16 -6.88 -1.19 9.24
N PHE A 17 -7.18 -1.37 10.54
CA PHE A 17 -7.40 -0.27 11.47
C PHE A 17 -6.30 -0.22 12.53
N GLY A 18 -5.87 1.01 12.88
CA GLY A 18 -4.83 1.25 13.86
C GLY A 18 -3.41 1.06 13.31
N GLU A 19 -2.47 0.79 14.20
CA GLU A 19 -1.05 0.61 13.85
C GLU A 19 -0.81 -0.75 13.14
N ILE A 20 -0.04 -0.73 12.07
CA ILE A 20 0.44 -1.96 11.41
C ILE A 20 1.55 -2.57 12.26
N LYS A 21 1.25 -3.67 12.92
CA LYS A 21 2.11 -4.37 13.88
C LYS A 21 2.90 -5.51 13.24
N GLY A 22 3.15 -6.58 14.00
CA GLY A 22 3.80 -7.79 13.51
C GLY A 22 2.96 -8.53 12.47
N VAL A 23 3.63 -9.25 11.57
CA VAL A 23 2.96 -9.99 10.48
C VAL A 23 1.95 -11.04 10.99
N ASP A 24 2.16 -11.53 12.19
CA ASP A 24 1.28 -12.54 12.83
C ASP A 24 -0.17 -12.06 13.00
N ASP A 25 -0.37 -10.73 13.12
CA ASP A 25 -1.70 -10.13 13.24
C ASP A 25 -2.49 -10.12 11.90
N TYR A 26 -1.86 -10.52 10.79
CA TYR A 26 -2.40 -10.45 9.42
C TYR A 26 -2.43 -11.78 8.70
N PHE A 27 -2.17 -12.90 9.37
CA PHE A 27 -2.14 -14.22 8.73
C PHE A 27 -3.46 -14.59 8.06
N ASP A 28 -4.59 -14.24 8.66
CA ASP A 28 -5.91 -14.49 8.08
C ASP A 28 -6.13 -13.75 6.75
N LEU A 29 -5.70 -12.49 6.65
CA LEU A 29 -5.74 -11.72 5.41
C LEU A 29 -4.79 -12.30 4.36
N ILE A 30 -3.54 -12.57 4.76
CA ILE A 30 -2.49 -13.07 3.88
C ILE A 30 -2.88 -14.43 3.31
N ASP A 31 -3.37 -15.33 4.16
CA ASP A 31 -3.82 -16.66 3.74
C ASP A 31 -5.05 -16.56 2.82
N ALA A 32 -6.03 -15.72 3.17
CA ALA A 32 -7.20 -15.52 2.32
C ALA A 32 -6.81 -15.00 0.92
N LEU A 33 -5.87 -14.06 0.82
CA LEU A 33 -5.36 -13.55 -0.46
C LEU A 33 -4.61 -14.63 -1.24
N ASN A 34 -3.76 -15.42 -0.58
CA ASN A 34 -2.96 -16.46 -1.21
C ASN A 34 -3.78 -17.64 -1.75
N TYR A 35 -4.94 -17.95 -1.12
CA TYR A 35 -5.81 -19.04 -1.51
C TYR A 35 -7.10 -18.60 -2.23
N ALA A 36 -7.19 -17.31 -2.58
CA ALA A 36 -8.35 -16.76 -3.27
C ALA A 36 -8.52 -17.33 -4.68
N SER A 37 -9.76 -17.36 -5.15
CA SER A 37 -10.06 -17.66 -6.55
C SER A 37 -10.13 -16.36 -7.40
N PRO A 38 -10.01 -16.46 -8.74
CA PRO A 38 -10.08 -15.27 -9.61
C PRO A 38 -11.42 -14.52 -9.57
N ASP A 39 -12.47 -15.18 -9.10
CA ASP A 39 -13.81 -14.59 -8.99
C ASP A 39 -14.06 -13.94 -7.61
N ASP A 40 -13.13 -14.13 -6.64
CA ASP A 40 -13.22 -13.52 -5.31
C ASP A 40 -12.87 -12.03 -5.35
N GLU A 41 -13.43 -11.26 -4.40
CA GLU A 41 -13.15 -9.84 -4.22
C GLU A 41 -12.76 -9.54 -2.77
N PHE A 42 -11.78 -8.66 -2.61
CA PHE A 42 -11.35 -8.12 -1.31
C PHE A 42 -11.60 -6.63 -1.25
N ILE A 43 -12.16 -6.17 -0.14
CA ILE A 43 -12.24 -4.75 0.22
C ILE A 43 -11.35 -4.55 1.44
N ILE A 44 -10.24 -3.86 1.29
CA ILE A 44 -9.37 -3.48 2.41
C ILE A 44 -9.75 -2.06 2.84
N ARG A 45 -10.48 -1.98 3.97
CA ARG A 45 -10.84 -0.70 4.59
C ARG A 45 -9.71 -0.21 5.45
N ILE A 46 -9.23 1.00 5.19
CA ILE A 46 -8.05 1.57 5.84
C ILE A 46 -8.43 2.72 6.76
N HIS A 47 -8.04 2.58 8.03
CA HIS A 47 -7.98 3.66 9.01
C HIS A 47 -6.72 3.47 9.84
N SER A 48 -5.56 3.86 9.28
CA SER A 48 -4.24 3.55 9.84
C SER A 48 -3.24 4.67 9.58
N GLY A 49 -2.50 5.04 10.61
CA GLY A 49 -1.34 5.92 10.49
C GLY A 49 -0.06 5.22 10.00
N GLY A 50 -0.13 3.94 9.66
CA GLY A 50 1.01 3.14 9.24
C GLY A 50 1.58 2.27 10.36
N GLY A 51 2.86 1.95 10.29
CA GLY A 51 3.58 1.09 11.23
C GLY A 51 4.68 0.29 10.55
N SER A 52 4.71 -1.03 10.79
CA SER A 52 5.75 -1.93 10.28
C SER A 52 5.79 -2.00 8.75
N LEU A 53 6.86 -1.49 8.16
CA LEU A 53 7.12 -1.60 6.72
C LEU A 53 7.34 -3.07 6.30
N GLY A 54 8.00 -3.88 7.13
CA GLY A 54 8.20 -5.29 6.83
C GLY A 54 6.88 -6.06 6.73
N THR A 55 5.93 -5.76 7.61
CA THR A 55 4.57 -6.33 7.54
C THR A 55 3.81 -5.81 6.32
N ALA A 56 3.93 -4.52 6.01
CA ALA A 56 3.34 -3.95 4.80
C ALA A 56 3.87 -4.65 3.54
N ASP A 57 5.18 -4.89 3.43
CA ASP A 57 5.78 -5.62 2.31
C ASP A 57 5.16 -7.02 2.13
N VAL A 58 4.91 -7.75 3.23
CA VAL A 58 4.29 -9.09 3.16
C VAL A 58 2.84 -9.01 2.66
N ILE A 59 2.06 -8.05 3.18
CA ILE A 59 0.69 -7.81 2.71
C ILE A 59 0.67 -7.41 1.24
N ILE A 60 1.55 -6.50 0.82
CA ILE A 60 1.68 -6.07 -0.58
C ILE A 60 2.02 -7.25 -1.49
N ASN A 61 2.96 -8.11 -1.09
CA ASN A 61 3.28 -9.31 -1.85
C ASN A 61 2.06 -10.23 -2.02
N ALA A 62 1.23 -10.39 -0.98
CA ALA A 62 0.01 -11.17 -1.08
C ALA A 62 -1.02 -10.51 -2.03
N ILE A 63 -1.17 -9.18 -1.98
CA ILE A 63 -2.04 -8.42 -2.91
C ILE A 63 -1.57 -8.56 -4.36
N GLN A 64 -0.27 -8.46 -4.62
CA GLN A 64 0.29 -8.53 -5.97
C GLN A 64 0.23 -9.94 -6.57
N ASN A 65 0.22 -10.98 -5.75
CA ASN A 65 0.21 -12.37 -6.21
C ASN A 65 -1.18 -13.03 -6.18
N THR A 66 -2.19 -12.41 -5.56
CA THR A 66 -3.55 -12.96 -5.55
C THR A 66 -4.17 -12.89 -6.95
N PRO A 67 -4.91 -13.93 -7.39
CA PRO A 67 -5.71 -13.86 -8.61
C PRO A 67 -7.02 -13.07 -8.42
N ALA A 68 -7.40 -12.75 -7.17
CA ALA A 68 -8.62 -12.03 -6.84
C ALA A 68 -8.46 -10.52 -7.05
N ARG A 69 -9.59 -9.80 -7.19
CA ARG A 69 -9.58 -8.34 -7.21
C ARG A 69 -9.48 -7.78 -5.79
N VAL A 70 -8.56 -6.86 -5.57
CA VAL A 70 -8.39 -6.15 -4.29
C VAL A 70 -8.74 -4.68 -4.46
N HIS A 71 -9.70 -4.19 -3.69
CA HIS A 71 -10.13 -2.80 -3.62
C HIS A 71 -9.68 -2.15 -2.32
N GLY A 72 -8.94 -1.06 -2.40
CA GLY A 72 -8.54 -0.24 -1.25
C GLY A 72 -9.57 0.87 -1.00
N TYR A 73 -10.07 0.97 0.24
CA TYR A 73 -10.97 2.04 0.65
C TYR A 73 -10.42 2.78 1.87
N ILE A 74 -10.16 4.08 1.73
CA ILE A 74 -9.75 4.90 2.87
C ILE A 74 -11.00 5.37 3.62
N GLU A 75 -11.20 4.86 4.85
CA GLU A 75 -12.29 5.25 5.73
C GLU A 75 -12.11 6.67 6.27
N SER A 76 -10.92 7.01 6.75
CA SER A 76 -10.61 8.31 7.32
C SER A 76 -9.13 8.66 7.21
N LEU A 77 -8.24 7.85 7.77
CA LEU A 77 -6.80 8.09 7.81
C LEU A 77 -6.04 7.00 7.04
N CYS A 78 -5.15 7.42 6.16
CA CYS A 78 -4.19 6.53 5.51
C CYS A 78 -2.82 7.18 5.54
N GLY A 79 -1.89 6.66 6.34
CA GLY A 79 -0.59 7.28 6.51
C GLY A 79 0.58 6.29 6.46
N SER A 80 1.75 6.78 6.02
CA SER A 80 3.00 6.01 6.08
C SER A 80 2.87 4.63 5.40
N ALA A 81 3.23 3.54 6.08
CA ALA A 81 3.17 2.18 5.53
C ALA A 81 1.78 1.78 4.98
N SER A 82 0.68 2.31 5.53
CA SER A 82 -0.66 2.01 5.02
C SER A 82 -0.95 2.64 3.66
N THR A 83 -0.29 3.74 3.31
CA THR A 83 -0.41 4.37 1.99
C THR A 83 0.15 3.46 0.90
N ILE A 84 1.26 2.77 1.20
CA ILE A 84 1.90 1.86 0.25
C ILE A 84 1.01 0.62 0.03
N ILE A 85 0.38 0.08 1.09
CA ILE A 85 -0.61 -0.99 0.95
C ILE A 85 -1.78 -0.54 0.07
N PHE A 86 -2.33 0.66 0.34
CA PHE A 86 -3.43 1.23 -0.43
C PHE A 86 -3.08 1.36 -1.92
N LEU A 87 -1.93 1.92 -2.25
CA LEU A 87 -1.47 2.13 -3.63
C LEU A 87 -1.15 0.82 -4.38
N ASN A 88 -1.00 -0.30 -3.67
CA ASN A 88 -0.84 -1.63 -4.27
C ASN A 88 -2.16 -2.39 -4.43
N CYS A 89 -3.31 -1.82 -4.02
CA CYS A 89 -4.61 -2.38 -4.38
C CYS A 89 -4.89 -2.20 -5.87
N HIS A 90 -5.73 -3.07 -6.44
CA HIS A 90 -6.05 -3.02 -7.88
C HIS A 90 -6.98 -1.87 -8.25
N THR A 91 -7.82 -1.43 -7.32
CA THR A 91 -8.73 -0.29 -7.47
C THR A 91 -8.84 0.48 -6.16
N TYR A 92 -9.25 1.75 -6.23
CA TYR A 92 -9.26 2.66 -5.08
C TYR A 92 -10.59 3.38 -4.93
N SER A 93 -10.97 3.66 -3.67
CA SER A 93 -11.94 4.68 -3.33
C SER A 93 -11.57 5.33 -1.99
N ILE A 94 -12.05 6.55 -1.77
CA ILE A 94 -11.74 7.36 -0.60
C ILE A 94 -13.03 7.97 -0.04
N SER A 95 -13.14 8.05 1.29
CA SER A 95 -14.24 8.76 1.92
C SER A 95 -14.08 10.28 1.73
N PRO A 96 -15.18 11.07 1.78
CA PRO A 96 -15.10 12.53 1.62
C PRO A 96 -14.29 13.26 2.68
N ARG A 97 -13.94 12.59 3.77
CA ARG A 97 -13.12 13.13 4.87
C ARG A 97 -11.81 12.35 5.05
N ALA A 98 -11.36 11.69 3.98
CA ALA A 98 -10.10 10.98 4.02
C ALA A 98 -8.93 11.94 4.17
N GLU A 99 -7.98 11.54 5.00
CA GLU A 99 -6.67 12.16 5.13
C GLU A 99 -5.61 11.15 4.68
N PHE A 100 -4.69 11.62 3.86
CA PHE A 100 -3.58 10.80 3.37
C PHE A 100 -2.28 11.52 3.65
N PHE A 101 -1.32 10.83 4.28
CA PHE A 101 -0.03 11.47 4.53
C PHE A 101 1.15 10.56 4.21
N VAL A 102 2.17 11.19 3.67
CA VAL A 102 3.42 10.58 3.27
C VAL A 102 4.56 11.20 4.05
N HIS A 103 5.39 10.36 4.63
CA HIS A 103 6.63 10.78 5.28
C HIS A 103 7.73 9.73 5.08
N THR A 104 8.97 10.12 5.36
CA THR A 104 10.08 9.16 5.39
C THR A 104 9.96 8.22 6.59
N ALA A 105 10.46 6.99 6.44
CA ALA A 105 10.44 6.04 7.55
C ALA A 105 11.38 6.46 8.68
N SER A 106 10.91 6.36 9.91
CA SER A 106 11.75 6.45 11.10
C SER A 106 12.40 5.10 11.35
N SER A 107 13.73 5.03 11.44
CA SER A 107 14.45 3.83 11.84
C SER A 107 15.18 4.06 13.16
N GLY A 108 15.07 3.11 14.08
CA GLY A 108 15.86 3.05 15.30
C GLY A 108 16.62 1.73 15.34
N THR A 109 17.92 1.77 15.62
CA THR A 109 18.72 0.55 15.78
C THR A 109 19.32 0.49 17.19
N ILE A 110 19.30 -0.71 17.79
CA ILE A 110 19.97 -1.01 19.05
C ILE A 110 21.06 -2.05 18.72
N GLY A 111 22.34 -1.73 19.02
CA GLY A 111 23.44 -2.65 18.75
C GLY A 111 24.79 -1.95 18.78
N LYS A 112 25.86 -2.64 18.32
CA LYS A 112 27.21 -2.09 18.26
C LYS A 112 27.31 -1.07 17.11
N GLU A 113 28.08 0.00 17.31
CA GLU A 113 28.14 1.18 16.42
C GLU A 113 28.40 0.82 14.96
N HIS A 114 29.38 -0.03 14.66
CA HIS A 114 29.70 -0.40 13.26
C HIS A 114 28.69 -1.35 12.61
N GLU A 115 28.03 -2.24 13.38
CA GLU A 115 26.95 -3.11 12.90
C GLU A 115 25.71 -2.27 12.61
N ASN A 116 25.42 -1.29 13.49
CA ASN A 116 24.32 -0.35 13.31
C ASN A 116 24.48 0.52 12.07
N TYR A 117 25.71 1.00 11.78
CA TYR A 117 25.96 1.83 10.61
C TYR A 117 25.64 1.09 9.30
N ALA A 118 26.14 -0.15 9.15
CA ALA A 118 25.87 -0.96 7.96
C ALA A 118 24.38 -1.27 7.80
N SER A 119 23.69 -1.61 8.90
CA SER A 119 22.23 -1.85 8.90
C SER A 119 21.46 -0.60 8.52
N ILE A 120 21.77 0.55 9.14
CA ILE A 120 21.12 1.83 8.83
C ILE A 120 21.28 2.20 7.35
N MET A 121 22.50 2.03 6.79
CA MET A 121 22.74 2.35 5.39
C MET A 121 22.01 1.42 4.44
N PHE A 122 21.91 0.14 4.76
CA PHE A 122 21.14 -0.84 4.00
C PHE A 122 19.63 -0.51 4.06
N ASP A 123 19.10 -0.29 5.27
CA ASP A 123 17.69 0.05 5.48
C ASP A 123 17.33 1.36 4.79
N ARG A 124 18.19 2.36 4.88
CA ARG A 124 17.99 3.63 4.19
C ARG A 124 17.87 3.44 2.67
N LYS A 125 18.78 2.67 2.06
CA LYS A 125 18.73 2.39 0.62
C LYS A 125 17.44 1.67 0.23
N ARG A 126 17.02 0.68 1.02
CA ARG A 126 15.78 -0.07 0.81
C ARG A 126 14.55 0.83 0.92
N VAL A 127 14.47 1.62 1.98
CA VAL A 127 13.36 2.56 2.22
C VAL A 127 13.29 3.63 1.13
N HIS A 128 14.44 4.21 0.71
CA HIS A 128 14.47 5.19 -0.36
C HIS A 128 13.95 4.61 -1.68
N LYS A 129 14.36 3.37 -2.02
CA LYS A 129 13.85 2.68 -3.20
C LYS A 129 12.34 2.46 -3.09
N MET A 130 11.87 1.95 -1.97
CA MET A 130 10.46 1.68 -1.73
C MET A 130 9.59 2.94 -1.83
N ILE A 131 10.04 4.07 -1.26
CA ILE A 131 9.35 5.37 -1.36
C ILE A 131 9.26 5.82 -2.82
N ARG A 132 10.36 5.75 -3.58
CA ARG A 132 10.34 6.09 -5.00
C ARG A 132 9.38 5.20 -5.77
N ASP A 133 9.52 3.88 -5.63
CA ASP A 133 8.69 2.91 -6.36
C ASP A 133 7.20 3.06 -6.02
N ALA A 134 6.86 3.34 -4.75
CA ALA A 134 5.48 3.44 -4.30
C ALA A 134 4.78 4.73 -4.72
N TYR A 135 5.50 5.86 -4.75
CA TYR A 135 4.89 7.16 -4.98
C TYR A 135 5.18 7.74 -6.37
N GLU A 136 5.92 7.04 -7.22
CA GLU A 136 6.12 7.40 -8.62
C GLU A 136 4.77 7.53 -9.35
N GLY A 137 4.50 8.69 -9.90
CA GLY A 137 3.21 9.00 -10.55
C GLY A 137 2.12 9.57 -9.63
N LEU A 138 2.20 9.37 -8.31
CA LEU A 138 1.34 10.04 -7.32
C LEU A 138 1.94 11.37 -6.86
N LEU A 139 3.24 11.37 -6.59
CA LEU A 139 4.03 12.54 -6.24
C LEU A 139 4.93 12.95 -7.40
N THR A 140 5.26 14.24 -7.44
CA THR A 140 6.30 14.74 -8.34
C THR A 140 7.68 14.28 -7.86
N GLU A 141 8.68 14.25 -8.76
CA GLU A 141 10.06 13.92 -8.38
C GLU A 141 10.60 14.84 -7.27
N GLN A 142 10.22 16.11 -7.28
CA GLN A 142 10.61 17.06 -6.24
C GLN A 142 9.99 16.71 -4.89
N GLU A 143 8.70 16.37 -4.86
CA GLU A 143 8.01 15.94 -3.63
C GLU A 143 8.62 14.65 -3.07
N ILE A 144 8.95 13.66 -3.94
CA ILE A 144 9.64 12.44 -3.54
C ILE A 144 11.00 12.77 -2.92
N ASP A 145 11.78 13.63 -3.55
CA ASP A 145 13.08 14.06 -3.02
C ASP A 145 12.96 14.77 -1.67
N ASP A 146 11.92 15.57 -1.49
CA ASP A 146 11.65 16.28 -0.24
C ASP A 146 11.20 15.32 0.87
N VAL A 147 10.36 14.32 0.56
CA VAL A 147 10.04 13.22 1.49
C VAL A 147 11.30 12.50 1.95
N LEU A 148 12.21 12.17 1.03
CA LEU A 148 13.47 11.49 1.34
C LEU A 148 14.42 12.34 2.21
N LYS A 149 14.25 13.67 2.20
CA LYS A 149 14.97 14.63 3.07
C LYS A 149 14.26 14.86 4.42
N GLY A 150 13.05 14.31 4.59
CA GLY A 150 12.30 14.36 5.85
C GLY A 150 11.14 15.35 5.86
N GLN A 151 10.69 15.83 4.71
CA GLN A 151 9.46 16.62 4.61
C GLN A 151 8.24 15.71 4.58
N ASP A 152 7.21 16.06 5.33
CA ASP A 152 5.93 15.38 5.34
C ASP A 152 4.97 16.07 4.36
N TYR A 153 4.15 15.26 3.67
CA TYR A 153 3.08 15.73 2.79
C TYR A 153 1.74 15.19 3.27
N TYR A 154 0.74 16.06 3.31
CA TYR A 154 -0.63 15.77 3.72
C TYR A 154 -1.58 16.16 2.62
N PHE A 155 -2.49 15.26 2.27
CA PHE A 155 -3.51 15.46 1.24
C PHE A 155 -4.88 15.22 1.84
N ASP A 156 -5.82 16.12 1.57
CA ASP A 156 -7.23 15.88 1.81
C ASP A 156 -7.84 15.00 0.71
N ALA A 157 -9.14 14.71 0.85
CA ALA A 157 -9.83 13.83 -0.09
C ALA A 157 -9.92 14.41 -1.52
N GLU A 158 -10.01 15.74 -1.67
CA GLU A 158 -10.12 16.40 -2.97
C GLU A 158 -8.78 16.30 -3.71
N GLU A 159 -7.70 16.76 -3.08
CA GLU A 159 -6.35 16.71 -3.65
C GLU A 159 -5.90 15.27 -3.91
N LEU A 160 -6.17 14.35 -2.97
CA LEU A 160 -5.84 12.94 -3.16
C LEU A 160 -6.59 12.33 -4.35
N GLY A 161 -7.87 12.69 -4.52
CA GLY A 161 -8.70 12.23 -5.64
C GLY A 161 -8.08 12.58 -6.99
N GLU A 162 -7.70 13.84 -7.18
CA GLU A 162 -7.02 14.31 -8.40
C GLU A 162 -5.69 13.58 -8.66
N ARG A 163 -4.89 13.39 -7.60
CA ARG A 163 -3.61 12.68 -7.70
C ARG A 163 -3.79 11.19 -8.03
N LEU A 164 -4.82 10.53 -7.49
CA LEU A 164 -5.11 9.12 -7.79
C LEU A 164 -5.59 8.90 -9.23
N GLU A 165 -6.33 9.85 -9.81
CA GLU A 165 -6.67 9.80 -11.24
C GLU A 165 -5.41 9.81 -12.10
N ALA A 166 -4.52 10.76 -11.88
CA ALA A 166 -3.25 10.85 -12.59
C ALA A 166 -2.34 9.61 -12.36
N TYR A 167 -2.31 9.12 -11.12
CA TYR A 167 -1.57 7.92 -10.75
C TYR A 167 -2.08 6.67 -11.48
N THR A 168 -3.39 6.50 -11.56
CA THR A 168 -4.00 5.37 -12.27
C THR A 168 -3.65 5.39 -13.76
N GLU A 169 -3.71 6.54 -14.41
CA GLU A 169 -3.28 6.70 -15.81
C GLU A 169 -1.78 6.40 -15.99
N PHE A 170 -0.95 6.85 -15.05
CA PHE A 170 0.48 6.59 -15.07
C PHE A 170 0.78 5.09 -14.97
N GLN A 171 0.16 4.39 -14.02
CA GLN A 171 0.33 2.95 -13.84
C GLN A 171 -0.13 2.16 -15.07
N GLN A 172 -1.24 2.55 -15.69
CA GLN A 172 -1.71 1.91 -16.91
C GLN A 172 -0.70 2.05 -18.07
N LYS A 173 -0.18 3.26 -18.29
CA LYS A 173 0.84 3.52 -19.33
C LYS A 173 2.13 2.75 -19.05
N LYS A 174 2.55 2.64 -17.78
CA LYS A 174 3.73 1.87 -17.37
C LYS A 174 3.56 0.39 -17.69
N PHE A 175 2.40 -0.18 -17.34
CA PHE A 175 2.08 -1.57 -17.64
C PHE A 175 2.06 -1.87 -19.16
N GLU A 176 1.45 -0.96 -19.97
CA GLU A 176 1.42 -1.10 -21.43
C GLU A 176 2.82 -1.02 -22.08
N ALA A 177 3.76 -0.32 -21.46
CA ALA A 177 5.13 -0.19 -21.93
C ALA A 177 6.02 -1.40 -21.61
N GLU A 178 5.62 -2.24 -20.66
CA GLU A 178 6.34 -3.45 -20.21
C GLU A 178 5.88 -4.72 -20.97
N LEU A 179 4.82 -4.64 -21.80
CA LEU A 179 4.27 -5.71 -22.63
C LEU A 179 4.91 -5.72 -24.03
#